data_eb3f2798ab1557f0f0f568e0bb135709
#
_entry.id   eb3f2798ab1557f0f0f568e0bb135709
#
_cell.length_a   1.000
_cell.length_b   1.000
_cell.length_c   1.000
_cell.angle_alpha   90.00
_cell.angle_beta   90.00
_cell.angle_gamma   90.00
#
_symmetry.space_group_name_H-M   'P 1'
#
loop_
_entity.id
_entity.type
_entity.pdbx_description
1 polymer ?
#
loop_
_entity_poly.entity_id
_entity_poly.type
_entity_poly.pdbx_seq_one_letter_code
_entity_poly.pdbx_strand_id
1 'polypeptide(L)'
;MNKKQKVIVSLLKEIDEICRQNNIMYYLSPRLTLCAVTEQPFPQNPLFGVVLMKVEDMERFRRLIEEDPREKRALESMKSHKWFPGFYLRYENTDTICINLDRTRDYEYPGIGVNIFPLRTSSVSGTAKSRISRAENGWTQLCDINQTECGYKNRINRTLMRLQCLINGRQRQASRLYERFCREFQGEGAEQYILRRRKQTLTFPAEIFAGTKTVTLEGEEFQVPAGTEEYLTICYGNNYREIQEARYVIPSSMIVSARVSYAQFWKEEGNYEKYCKERQKNSRRLVKARKYKKYFNECWKYVVLCGARMNLGIFYKSRKDYIMNLYKNEDYMALEKVFRPYYRMTEKSLQKGELFAEDVEIFDIYVDTLEKTGRTVQRSKISSLI
;
A
#
# COMPACT_ATOMS: atom_id res chain seq x y z
N MET A 1 14.21 7.32 -11.99
CA MET A 1 12.83 7.18 -11.43
C MET A 1 11.76 7.05 -12.53
N ASN A 2 10.80 6.13 -12.38
CA ASN A 2 9.61 6.04 -13.23
C ASN A 2 8.56 7.11 -12.87
N LYS A 3 7.49 7.25 -13.69
CA LYS A 3 6.46 8.30 -13.46
C LYS A 3 5.76 8.21 -12.09
N LYS A 4 5.51 7.00 -11.60
CA LYS A 4 4.88 6.77 -10.30
C LYS A 4 5.78 7.20 -9.15
N GLN A 5 7.06 6.83 -9.21
CA GLN A 5 8.06 7.27 -8.22
C GLN A 5 8.16 8.81 -8.18
N LYS A 6 8.18 9.46 -9.36
CA LYS A 6 8.19 10.93 -9.44
C LYS A 6 6.97 11.57 -8.76
N VAL A 7 5.78 10.98 -8.91
CA VAL A 7 4.58 11.46 -8.21
C VAL A 7 4.72 11.32 -6.70
N ILE A 8 5.23 10.18 -6.21
CA ILE A 8 5.41 9.97 -4.77
C ILE A 8 6.45 10.93 -4.20
N VAL A 9 7.59 11.13 -4.89
CA VAL A 9 8.63 12.07 -4.47
C VAL A 9 8.10 13.51 -4.46
N SER A 10 7.31 13.91 -5.48
CA SER A 10 6.65 15.23 -5.49
C SER A 10 5.73 15.43 -4.28
N LEU A 11 4.95 14.42 -3.92
CA LEU A 11 4.08 14.49 -2.73
C LEU A 11 4.88 14.52 -1.43
N LEU A 12 6.01 13.80 -1.35
CA LEU A 12 6.91 13.88 -0.20
C LEU A 12 7.52 15.28 -0.04
N LYS A 13 7.92 15.93 -1.14
CA LYS A 13 8.38 17.33 -1.14
C LYS A 13 7.30 18.28 -0.64
N GLU A 14 6.09 18.17 -1.15
CA GLU A 14 4.97 18.98 -0.71
C GLU A 14 4.69 18.82 0.79
N ILE A 15 4.79 17.58 1.31
CA ILE A 15 4.67 17.31 2.76
C ILE A 15 5.83 17.97 3.52
N ASP A 16 7.06 17.86 3.05
CA ASP A 16 8.23 18.49 3.68
C ASP A 16 8.08 20.01 3.72
N GLU A 17 7.70 20.65 2.61
CA GLU A 17 7.45 22.09 2.53
C GLU A 17 6.38 22.56 3.52
N ILE A 18 5.22 21.88 3.56
CA ILE A 18 4.14 22.19 4.50
C ILE A 18 4.63 22.05 5.94
N CYS A 19 5.34 20.97 6.24
CA CYS A 19 5.82 20.69 7.59
C CYS A 19 6.86 21.72 8.05
N ARG A 20 7.83 22.09 7.21
CA ARG A 20 8.83 23.10 7.51
C ARG A 20 8.20 24.49 7.74
N GLN A 21 7.26 24.89 6.89
CA GLN A 21 6.57 26.18 6.99
C GLN A 21 5.73 26.32 8.27
N ASN A 22 5.25 25.20 8.81
CA ASN A 22 4.34 25.19 9.95
C ASN A 22 4.94 24.59 11.24
N ASN A 23 6.25 24.37 11.28
CA ASN A 23 6.94 23.75 12.42
C ASN A 23 6.31 22.41 12.84
N ILE A 24 5.99 21.55 11.87
CA ILE A 24 5.50 20.19 12.05
C ILE A 24 6.66 19.22 11.87
N MET A 25 6.88 18.34 12.82
CA MET A 25 7.90 17.29 12.67
C MET A 25 7.33 16.08 11.96
N TYR A 26 8.04 15.65 10.93
CA TYR A 26 7.78 14.39 10.26
C TYR A 26 9.08 13.62 10.08
N TYR A 27 8.98 12.33 9.80
CA TYR A 27 10.13 11.46 9.59
C TYR A 27 9.86 10.53 8.41
N LEU A 28 10.85 10.33 7.54
CA LEU A 28 10.74 9.27 6.54
C LEU A 28 10.53 7.91 7.21
N SER A 29 9.73 7.06 6.57
CA SER A 29 9.56 5.67 7.03
C SER A 29 10.89 4.92 7.08
N PRO A 30 10.99 3.83 7.87
CA PRO A 30 12.24 3.05 7.96
C PRO A 30 12.79 2.66 6.59
N ARG A 31 11.91 2.33 5.66
CA ARG A 31 12.28 1.93 4.30
C ARG A 31 12.91 3.06 3.50
N LEU A 32 12.29 4.23 3.49
CA LEU A 32 12.82 5.39 2.76
C LEU A 32 14.09 5.93 3.44
N THR A 33 14.13 5.88 4.77
CA THR A 33 15.35 6.21 5.54
C THR A 33 16.50 5.26 5.20
N LEU A 34 16.22 3.95 5.12
CA LEU A 34 17.23 2.97 4.71
C LEU A 34 17.81 3.29 3.33
N CYS A 35 16.94 3.53 2.33
CA CYS A 35 17.39 3.88 0.98
C CYS A 35 18.26 5.14 0.98
N ALA A 36 17.86 6.18 1.72
CA ALA A 36 18.62 7.43 1.80
C ALA A 36 20.01 7.26 2.47
N VAL A 37 20.06 6.52 3.60
CA VAL A 37 21.30 6.33 4.39
C VAL A 37 22.27 5.36 3.71
N THR A 38 21.77 4.39 2.96
CA THR A 38 22.60 3.41 2.24
C THR A 38 22.80 3.75 0.76
N GLU A 39 22.39 4.95 0.35
CA GLU A 39 22.48 5.45 -1.04
C GLU A 39 21.84 4.52 -2.07
N GLN A 40 20.85 3.73 -1.62
CA GLN A 40 20.07 2.89 -2.51
C GLN A 40 19.04 3.73 -3.27
N PRO A 41 18.71 3.36 -4.52
CA PRO A 41 17.68 4.06 -5.28
C PRO A 41 16.32 3.98 -4.58
N PHE A 42 15.45 4.94 -4.90
CA PHE A 42 14.07 4.93 -4.41
C PHE A 42 13.39 3.58 -4.71
N PRO A 43 12.63 3.03 -3.75
CA PRO A 43 12.04 1.71 -3.90
C PRO A 43 11.37 1.48 -5.25
N GLN A 44 11.67 0.37 -5.88
CA GLN A 44 11.08 0.02 -7.17
C GLN A 44 9.59 -0.30 -7.01
N ASN A 45 8.76 0.23 -7.90
CA ASN A 45 7.31 0.02 -7.92
C ASN A 45 6.60 0.18 -6.56
N PRO A 46 6.85 1.23 -5.76
CA PRO A 46 6.14 1.45 -4.52
C PRO A 46 4.66 1.66 -4.81
N LEU A 47 3.78 1.15 -3.94
CA LEU A 47 2.34 1.40 -4.04
C LEU A 47 1.99 2.79 -3.50
N PHE A 48 2.77 3.29 -2.54
CA PHE A 48 2.62 4.57 -1.86
C PHE A 48 3.93 4.95 -1.17
N GLY A 49 4.12 6.24 -0.94
CA GLY A 49 5.13 6.75 -0.01
C GLY A 49 4.67 6.56 1.43
N VAL A 50 5.59 6.64 2.38
CA VAL A 50 5.26 6.58 3.81
C VAL A 50 6.13 7.54 4.59
N VAL A 51 5.48 8.36 5.42
CA VAL A 51 6.12 9.16 6.46
C VAL A 51 5.50 8.86 7.82
N LEU A 52 6.21 9.20 8.87
CA LEU A 52 5.76 9.06 10.25
C LEU A 52 5.62 10.46 10.87
N MET A 53 4.61 10.65 11.70
CA MET A 53 4.43 11.86 12.50
C MET A 53 4.00 11.46 13.91
N LYS A 54 4.37 12.24 14.92
CA LYS A 54 3.71 12.15 16.23
C LYS A 54 2.22 12.46 16.06
N VAL A 55 1.36 11.93 16.92
CA VAL A 55 -0.10 12.06 16.75
C VAL A 55 -0.54 13.53 16.71
N GLU A 56 0.05 14.38 17.54
CA GLU A 56 -0.19 15.82 17.58
C GLU A 56 0.21 16.52 16.27
N ASP A 57 1.37 16.20 15.72
CA ASP A 57 1.85 16.75 14.46
C ASP A 57 0.99 16.27 13.27
N MET A 58 0.58 15.00 13.29
CA MET A 58 -0.32 14.44 12.29
C MET A 58 -1.69 15.17 12.28
N GLU A 59 -2.22 15.51 13.47
CA GLU A 59 -3.47 16.27 13.60
C GLU A 59 -3.31 17.74 13.18
N ARG A 60 -2.17 18.37 13.47
CA ARG A 60 -1.87 19.71 12.96
C ARG A 60 -1.78 19.72 11.44
N PHE A 61 -1.06 18.76 10.85
CA PHE A 61 -0.98 18.60 9.40
C PHE A 61 -2.37 18.39 8.77
N ARG A 62 -3.20 17.53 9.36
CA ARG A 62 -4.55 17.30 8.86
C ARG A 62 -5.38 18.58 8.83
N ARG A 63 -5.38 19.36 9.92
CA ARG A 63 -6.14 20.62 10.00
C ARG A 63 -5.69 21.62 8.94
N LEU A 64 -4.40 21.81 8.77
CA LEU A 64 -3.85 22.72 7.77
C LEU A 64 -4.32 22.37 6.35
N ILE A 65 -4.31 21.09 5.97
CA ILE A 65 -4.75 20.68 4.64
C ILE A 65 -6.28 20.79 4.50
N GLU A 66 -7.05 20.58 5.57
CA GLU A 66 -8.51 20.76 5.53
C GLU A 66 -8.91 22.25 5.45
N GLU A 67 -8.12 23.16 6.04
CA GLU A 67 -8.34 24.62 5.99
C GLU A 67 -7.91 25.23 4.66
N ASP A 68 -6.83 24.72 4.05
CA ASP A 68 -6.31 25.19 2.75
C ASP A 68 -6.14 23.99 1.78
N PRO A 69 -7.24 23.52 1.16
CA PRO A 69 -7.19 22.41 0.21
C PRO A 69 -6.44 22.77 -1.05
N ARG A 70 -5.40 22.03 -1.39
CA ARG A 70 -4.61 22.23 -2.60
C ARG A 70 -5.30 21.61 -3.82
N GLU A 71 -5.20 22.27 -4.96
CA GLU A 71 -5.72 21.76 -6.23
C GLU A 71 -5.11 20.40 -6.57
N LYS A 72 -5.94 19.46 -7.02
CA LYS A 72 -5.53 18.11 -7.41
C LYS A 72 -4.90 17.29 -6.27
N ARG A 73 -5.17 17.66 -5.03
CA ARG A 73 -4.76 16.93 -3.83
C ARG A 73 -5.98 16.54 -3.02
N ALA A 74 -5.90 15.41 -2.37
CA ALA A 74 -6.87 14.99 -1.38
C ALA A 74 -6.15 14.50 -0.12
N LEU A 75 -6.71 14.80 1.04
CA LEU A 75 -6.30 14.22 2.31
C LEU A 75 -7.44 13.38 2.85
N GLU A 76 -7.19 12.07 2.95
CA GLU A 76 -8.17 11.14 3.45
C GLU A 76 -7.82 10.60 4.84
N SER A 77 -8.85 10.40 5.64
CA SER A 77 -8.77 9.89 7.01
C SER A 77 -10.09 9.22 7.41
N MET A 78 -10.15 8.64 8.59
CA MET A 78 -11.42 8.17 9.17
C MET A 78 -12.41 9.32 9.45
N LYS A 79 -11.97 10.59 9.47
CA LYS A 79 -12.86 11.75 9.62
C LYS A 79 -13.54 12.13 8.30
N SER A 80 -12.82 12.05 7.19
CA SER A 80 -13.33 12.43 5.86
C SER A 80 -14.05 11.27 5.17
N HIS A 81 -13.61 10.04 5.37
CA HIS A 81 -14.12 8.89 4.63
C HIS A 81 -14.53 7.71 5.51
N LYS A 82 -15.82 7.38 5.50
CA LYS A 82 -16.47 6.35 6.35
C LYS A 82 -15.98 4.91 6.16
N TRP A 83 -15.18 4.63 5.14
CA TRP A 83 -14.60 3.33 4.87
C TRP A 83 -13.07 3.33 4.99
N PHE A 84 -12.50 4.46 5.38
CA PHE A 84 -11.05 4.57 5.55
C PHE A 84 -10.55 3.55 6.58
N PRO A 85 -9.52 2.74 6.26
CA PRO A 85 -9.29 1.48 6.95
C PRO A 85 -8.53 1.54 8.28
N GLY A 86 -8.05 2.71 8.70
CA GLY A 86 -7.24 2.80 9.93
C GLY A 86 -6.89 4.19 10.41
N PHE A 87 -6.15 4.26 11.52
CA PHE A 87 -5.74 5.50 12.18
C PHE A 87 -4.46 6.07 11.56
N TYR A 88 -4.53 6.50 10.32
CA TYR A 88 -3.48 7.19 9.58
C TYR A 88 -4.12 8.19 8.62
N LEU A 89 -3.33 9.02 7.99
CA LEU A 89 -3.77 9.92 6.93
C LEU A 89 -3.22 9.42 5.59
N ARG A 90 -3.89 9.77 4.51
CA ARG A 90 -3.38 9.57 3.15
C ARG A 90 -3.48 10.87 2.38
N TYR A 91 -2.32 11.39 1.97
CA TYR A 91 -2.21 12.55 1.10
C TYR A 91 -1.92 12.07 -0.32
N GLU A 92 -2.75 12.44 -1.28
CA GLU A 92 -2.72 11.84 -2.60
C GLU A 92 -2.95 12.82 -3.75
N ASN A 93 -2.49 12.42 -4.94
CA ASN A 93 -2.68 13.15 -6.18
C ASN A 93 -3.90 12.60 -6.92
N THR A 94 -4.96 13.40 -7.03
CA THR A 94 -6.24 13.03 -7.67
C THR A 94 -6.18 12.98 -9.20
N ASP A 95 -5.11 13.50 -9.82
CA ASP A 95 -4.83 13.34 -11.26
C ASP A 95 -4.24 11.97 -11.62
N THR A 96 -4.17 11.08 -10.65
CA THR A 96 -3.63 9.73 -10.79
C THR A 96 -4.59 8.69 -10.26
N ILE A 97 -4.35 7.42 -10.50
CA ILE A 97 -5.11 6.33 -9.90
C ILE A 97 -4.21 5.31 -9.22
N CYS A 98 -4.66 4.82 -8.07
CA CYS A 98 -4.06 3.71 -7.33
C CYS A 98 -5.18 2.92 -6.64
N ILE A 99 -5.89 2.10 -7.41
CA ILE A 99 -7.13 1.42 -7.01
C ILE A 99 -6.83 -0.03 -6.69
N ASN A 100 -7.26 -0.48 -5.52
CA ASN A 100 -7.24 -1.90 -5.16
C ASN A 100 -8.63 -2.51 -5.37
N LEU A 101 -8.77 -3.42 -6.33
CA LEU A 101 -10.03 -4.09 -6.63
C LEU A 101 -10.55 -4.97 -5.49
N ASP A 102 -9.68 -5.39 -4.58
CA ASP A 102 -10.07 -6.13 -3.38
C ASP A 102 -10.60 -5.19 -2.27
N ARG A 103 -10.31 -3.89 -2.36
CA ARG A 103 -10.60 -2.89 -1.33
C ARG A 103 -11.12 -1.58 -1.94
N THR A 104 -12.14 -1.68 -2.77
CA THR A 104 -12.66 -0.57 -3.59
C THR A 104 -13.32 0.57 -2.82
N ARG A 105 -13.52 0.39 -1.51
CA ARG A 105 -14.19 1.38 -0.66
C ARG A 105 -13.26 2.12 0.29
N ASP A 106 -11.96 1.79 0.29
CA ASP A 106 -11.03 2.30 1.29
C ASP A 106 -10.80 3.81 1.15
N TYR A 107 -10.88 4.34 -0.06
CA TYR A 107 -10.58 5.74 -0.40
C TYR A 107 -11.69 6.32 -1.27
N GLU A 108 -11.95 7.63 -1.12
CA GLU A 108 -12.90 8.37 -1.95
C GLU A 108 -12.26 8.74 -3.30
N TYR A 109 -10.98 9.15 -3.26
CA TYR A 109 -10.19 9.56 -4.42
C TYR A 109 -8.91 8.73 -4.53
N PRO A 110 -8.98 7.44 -4.92
CA PRO A 110 -7.85 6.55 -4.85
C PRO A 110 -6.75 6.89 -5.85
N GLY A 111 -5.97 7.91 -5.53
CA GLY A 111 -4.79 8.34 -6.27
C GLY A 111 -3.49 7.69 -5.78
N ILE A 112 -2.39 7.96 -6.48
CA ILE A 112 -1.04 7.68 -5.96
C ILE A 112 -0.80 8.64 -4.79
N GLY A 113 -0.39 8.13 -3.64
CA GLY A 113 -0.34 8.91 -2.42
C GLY A 113 0.81 8.56 -1.49
N VAL A 114 0.90 9.35 -0.42
CA VAL A 114 1.78 9.14 0.73
C VAL A 114 0.91 8.88 1.95
N ASN A 115 1.16 7.78 2.64
CA ASN A 115 0.51 7.47 3.91
C ASN A 115 1.30 8.09 5.06
N ILE A 116 0.63 8.76 5.96
CA ILE A 116 1.19 9.40 7.16
C ILE A 116 0.77 8.54 8.34
N PHE A 117 1.70 7.74 8.89
CA PHE A 117 1.43 6.86 10.01
C PHE A 117 1.77 7.52 11.35
N PRO A 118 0.90 7.37 12.37
CA PRO A 118 1.14 7.93 13.68
C PRO A 118 2.21 7.16 14.46
N LEU A 119 3.12 7.91 15.08
CA LEU A 119 3.94 7.46 16.19
C LEU A 119 3.10 7.63 17.46
N ARG A 120 2.74 6.53 18.11
CA ARG A 120 1.85 6.47 19.27
C ARG A 120 2.67 6.50 20.55
N THR A 121 2.29 7.30 21.53
CA THR A 121 2.94 7.28 22.83
C THR A 121 2.72 5.95 23.55
N SER A 122 3.71 5.50 24.32
CA SER A 122 3.61 4.26 25.12
C SER A 122 2.99 4.49 26.51
N SER A 123 2.89 5.75 26.95
CA SER A 123 2.38 6.16 28.26
C SER A 123 0.90 5.89 28.52
N VAL A 124 0.18 5.41 27.51
CA VAL A 124 -1.23 5.07 27.60
C VAL A 124 -1.47 3.85 28.49
N SER A 125 -2.42 3.94 29.43
CA SER A 125 -2.77 2.82 30.32
C SER A 125 -3.07 1.54 29.55
N GLY A 126 -2.67 0.38 30.08
CA GLY A 126 -2.86 -0.92 29.42
C GLY A 126 -4.32 -1.21 29.02
N THR A 127 -5.29 -0.72 29.80
CA THR A 127 -6.73 -0.86 29.53
C THR A 127 -7.18 -0.02 28.34
N ALA A 128 -6.76 1.24 28.24
CA ALA A 128 -7.08 2.12 27.12
C ALA A 128 -6.42 1.61 25.83
N LYS A 129 -5.14 1.24 25.89
CA LYS A 129 -4.40 0.61 24.77
C LYS A 129 -5.11 -0.64 24.24
N SER A 130 -5.57 -1.51 25.12
CA SER A 130 -6.32 -2.72 24.76
C SER A 130 -7.68 -2.40 24.12
N ARG A 131 -8.42 -1.40 24.61
CA ARG A 131 -9.71 -0.98 24.05
C ARG A 131 -9.55 -0.41 22.65
N ILE A 132 -8.57 0.50 22.45
CA ILE A 132 -8.31 1.09 21.13
C ILE A 132 -7.84 0.02 20.14
N SER A 133 -6.95 -0.88 20.55
CA SER A 133 -6.47 -1.98 19.71
C SER A 133 -7.62 -2.90 19.27
N ARG A 134 -8.58 -3.20 20.14
CA ARG A 134 -9.78 -3.98 19.78
C ARG A 134 -10.68 -3.22 18.81
N ALA A 135 -10.89 -1.92 19.04
CA ALA A 135 -11.68 -1.08 18.14
C ALA A 135 -11.04 -0.96 16.75
N GLU A 136 -9.72 -0.74 16.70
CA GLU A 136 -8.95 -0.70 15.45
C GLU A 136 -9.05 -2.01 14.66
N ASN A 137 -8.87 -3.15 15.35
CA ASN A 137 -9.03 -4.46 14.72
C ASN A 137 -10.45 -4.68 14.19
N GLY A 138 -11.47 -4.34 14.98
CA GLY A 138 -12.87 -4.43 14.57
C GLY A 138 -13.19 -3.54 13.38
N TRP A 139 -12.68 -2.30 13.39
CA TRP A 139 -12.85 -1.36 12.28
C TRP A 139 -12.16 -1.81 10.99
N THR A 140 -10.88 -2.17 11.06
CA THR A 140 -10.13 -2.67 9.90
C THR A 140 -10.82 -3.87 9.27
N GLN A 141 -11.32 -4.81 10.07
CA GLN A 141 -12.06 -5.96 9.58
C GLN A 141 -13.44 -5.62 9.01
N LEU A 142 -14.08 -4.57 9.54
CA LEU A 142 -15.33 -4.08 8.98
C LEU A 142 -15.12 -3.41 7.62
N CYS A 143 -13.97 -2.77 7.40
CA CYS A 143 -13.56 -2.18 6.13
C CYS A 143 -13.11 -3.24 5.12
N ASP A 144 -12.51 -4.35 5.58
CA ASP A 144 -12.02 -5.41 4.72
C ASP A 144 -13.17 -6.29 4.19
N ILE A 145 -13.48 -6.13 2.92
CA ILE A 145 -14.59 -6.83 2.25
C ILE A 145 -14.26 -8.30 1.99
N ASN A 146 -12.97 -8.64 1.88
CA ASN A 146 -12.50 -9.94 1.38
C ASN A 146 -12.08 -10.92 2.47
N GLN A 147 -12.13 -10.58 3.74
CA GLN A 147 -11.81 -11.51 4.82
C GLN A 147 -12.87 -12.62 4.94
N THR A 148 -12.63 -13.72 4.24
CA THR A 148 -13.42 -14.94 4.36
C THR A 148 -13.07 -15.75 5.61
N GLU A 149 -11.83 -15.59 6.13
CA GLU A 149 -11.34 -16.30 7.31
C GLU A 149 -11.04 -15.34 8.45
N CYS A 150 -11.98 -15.23 9.35
CA CYS A 150 -11.86 -14.40 10.55
C CYS A 150 -11.92 -15.32 11.77
N GLY A 151 -10.84 -15.32 12.59
CA GLY A 151 -10.84 -16.04 13.87
C GLY A 151 -12.00 -15.59 14.78
N TYR A 152 -12.41 -16.45 15.72
CA TYR A 152 -13.60 -16.24 16.58
C TYR A 152 -13.60 -14.86 17.29
N LYS A 153 -12.50 -14.47 17.93
CA LYS A 153 -12.36 -13.16 18.60
C LYS A 153 -12.56 -11.99 17.62
N ASN A 154 -12.10 -12.14 16.41
CA ASN A 154 -12.22 -11.12 15.37
C ASN A 154 -13.66 -11.01 14.84
N ARG A 155 -14.40 -12.11 14.77
CA ARG A 155 -15.83 -12.11 14.42
C ARG A 155 -16.66 -11.33 15.43
N ILE A 156 -16.41 -11.52 16.73
CA ILE A 156 -17.08 -10.77 17.80
C ILE A 156 -16.81 -9.28 17.66
N ASN A 157 -15.54 -8.87 17.57
CA ASN A 157 -15.16 -7.46 17.44
C ASN A 157 -15.79 -6.81 16.20
N ARG A 158 -15.83 -7.52 15.08
CA ARG A 158 -16.48 -7.06 13.86
C ARG A 158 -18.00 -6.90 14.03
N THR A 159 -18.66 -7.83 14.71
CA THR A 159 -20.11 -7.78 14.95
C THR A 159 -20.45 -6.61 15.88
N LEU A 160 -19.72 -6.43 16.96
CA LEU A 160 -19.88 -5.28 17.85
C LEU A 160 -19.69 -3.95 17.11
N MET A 161 -18.67 -3.86 16.25
CA MET A 161 -18.44 -2.67 15.45
C MET A 161 -19.57 -2.41 14.45
N ARG A 162 -20.15 -3.46 13.85
CA ARG A 162 -21.35 -3.33 13.00
C ARG A 162 -22.54 -2.77 13.76
N LEU A 163 -22.82 -3.28 14.95
CA LEU A 163 -23.90 -2.79 15.79
C LEU A 163 -23.69 -1.32 16.17
N GLN A 164 -22.48 -0.95 16.56
CA GLN A 164 -22.14 0.45 16.84
C GLN A 164 -22.33 1.36 15.61
N CYS A 165 -21.98 0.87 14.41
CA CYS A 165 -22.21 1.61 13.17
C CYS A 165 -23.70 1.74 12.82
N LEU A 166 -24.54 0.74 13.16
CA LEU A 166 -25.98 0.81 12.95
C LEU A 166 -26.62 1.84 13.89
N ILE A 167 -26.20 1.88 15.15
CA ILE A 167 -26.75 2.81 16.16
C ILE A 167 -26.30 4.24 15.91
N ASN A 168 -25.00 4.46 15.66
CA ASN A 168 -24.40 5.78 15.60
C ASN A 168 -24.27 6.36 14.19
N GLY A 169 -24.49 5.56 13.17
CA GLY A 169 -24.09 5.87 11.80
C GLY A 169 -22.58 5.65 11.59
N ARG A 170 -22.21 5.15 10.42
CA ARG A 170 -20.83 4.71 10.14
C ARG A 170 -19.82 5.86 10.18
N GLN A 171 -20.13 7.04 9.58
CA GLN A 171 -19.23 8.18 9.59
C GLN A 171 -19.00 8.72 11.00
N ARG A 172 -20.05 8.85 11.79
CA ARG A 172 -19.93 9.30 13.20
C ARG A 172 -19.11 8.31 14.02
N GLN A 173 -19.28 7.01 13.81
CA GLN A 173 -18.49 6.01 14.50
C GLN A 173 -17.01 6.07 14.11
N ALA A 174 -16.69 6.26 12.83
CA ALA A 174 -15.32 6.45 12.35
C ALA A 174 -14.68 7.68 13.01
N SER A 175 -15.34 8.83 12.96
CA SER A 175 -14.86 10.08 13.57
C SER A 175 -14.64 9.94 15.07
N ARG A 176 -15.58 9.36 15.82
CA ARG A 176 -15.44 9.11 17.27
C ARG A 176 -14.24 8.21 17.60
N LEU A 177 -14.03 7.17 16.82
CA LEU A 177 -12.89 6.27 17.02
C LEU A 177 -11.56 6.99 16.76
N TYR A 178 -11.53 7.80 15.71
CA TYR A 178 -10.34 8.58 15.36
C TYR A 178 -10.03 9.65 16.42
N GLU A 179 -11.03 10.42 16.86
CA GLU A 179 -10.87 11.43 17.91
C GLU A 179 -10.42 10.82 19.23
N ARG A 180 -10.99 9.67 19.58
CA ARG A 180 -10.54 8.92 20.76
C ARG A 180 -9.10 8.47 20.62
N PHE A 181 -8.71 7.96 19.45
CA PHE A 181 -7.34 7.57 19.18
C PHE A 181 -6.39 8.76 19.35
N CYS A 182 -6.68 9.90 18.73
CA CYS A 182 -5.84 11.08 18.84
C CYS A 182 -5.70 11.52 20.31
N ARG A 183 -6.80 11.63 21.05
CA ARG A 183 -6.78 12.04 22.46
C ARG A 183 -5.97 11.10 23.37
N GLU A 184 -6.02 9.80 23.12
CA GLU A 184 -5.35 8.81 23.98
C GLU A 184 -3.86 8.64 23.65
N PHE A 185 -3.44 8.88 22.40
CA PHE A 185 -2.08 8.64 21.94
C PHE A 185 -1.26 9.91 21.66
N GLN A 186 -1.82 11.09 21.87
CA GLN A 186 -1.06 12.33 21.91
C GLN A 186 -0.55 12.57 23.33
N GLY A 187 0.55 13.27 23.47
CA GLY A 187 1.08 13.71 24.77
C GLY A 187 2.57 13.98 24.75
N GLU A 188 2.95 15.02 25.47
CA GLU A 188 4.35 15.36 25.73
C GLU A 188 4.93 14.42 26.80
N GLY A 189 6.25 14.21 26.77
CA GLY A 189 6.96 13.42 27.79
C GLY A 189 6.82 11.91 27.65
N ALA A 190 6.54 11.41 26.46
CA ALA A 190 6.55 9.97 26.22
C ALA A 190 7.97 9.40 26.38
N GLU A 191 8.14 8.33 27.16
CA GLU A 191 9.40 7.60 27.27
C GLU A 191 9.69 6.79 26.01
N GLN A 192 8.63 6.36 25.32
CA GLN A 192 8.73 5.52 24.12
C GLN A 192 7.62 5.85 23.13
N TYR A 193 7.93 5.63 21.84
CA TYR A 193 6.95 5.65 20.75
C TYR A 193 6.74 4.26 20.17
N ILE A 194 5.53 4.01 19.71
CA ILE A 194 5.10 2.75 19.13
C ILE A 194 4.66 2.98 17.69
N LEU A 195 5.24 2.24 16.76
CA LEU A 195 4.79 2.11 15.38
C LEU A 195 4.11 0.75 15.20
N ARG A 196 2.80 0.77 14.96
CA ARG A 196 2.04 -0.44 14.71
C ARG A 196 2.00 -0.77 13.22
N ARG A 197 2.58 -1.91 12.84
CA ARG A 197 2.45 -2.53 11.53
C ARG A 197 1.46 -3.71 11.62
N ARG A 198 0.91 -4.16 10.47
CA ARG A 198 -0.11 -5.25 10.44
C ARG A 198 0.23 -6.48 11.28
N LYS A 199 1.50 -6.92 11.29
CA LYS A 199 1.96 -8.12 11.99
C LYS A 199 2.97 -7.86 13.10
N GLN A 200 3.48 -6.66 13.21
CA GLN A 200 4.52 -6.28 14.16
C GLN A 200 4.20 -4.95 14.83
N THR A 201 4.61 -4.83 16.06
CA THR A 201 4.63 -3.58 16.79
C THR A 201 6.09 -3.28 17.10
N LEU A 202 6.60 -2.17 16.60
CA LEU A 202 7.94 -1.69 16.90
C LEU A 202 7.83 -0.65 18.01
N THR A 203 8.73 -0.73 18.98
CA THR A 203 8.83 0.23 20.09
C THR A 203 10.18 0.92 20.01
N PHE A 204 10.18 2.21 20.13
CA PHE A 204 11.35 3.08 20.01
C PHE A 204 11.51 3.93 21.25
N PRO A 205 12.72 4.10 21.82
CA PRO A 205 13.01 5.16 22.77
C PRO A 205 12.62 6.54 22.24
N ALA A 206 12.13 7.40 23.10
CA ALA A 206 11.64 8.71 22.66
C ALA A 206 12.75 9.63 22.12
N GLU A 207 13.96 9.43 22.61
CA GLU A 207 15.15 10.18 22.22
C GLU A 207 15.43 10.08 20.70
N ILE A 208 15.07 8.95 20.08
CA ILE A 208 15.20 8.75 18.63
C ILE A 208 14.46 9.86 17.87
N PHE A 209 13.31 10.28 18.37
CA PHE A 209 12.42 11.27 17.76
C PHE A 209 12.45 12.63 18.47
N ALA A 210 13.51 12.93 19.21
CA ALA A 210 13.67 14.23 19.88
C ALA A 210 13.93 15.37 18.89
N GLY A 211 14.42 15.05 17.70
CA GLY A 211 14.70 16.00 16.62
C GLY A 211 14.78 15.29 15.26
N THR A 212 15.23 16.03 14.28
CA THR A 212 15.40 15.55 12.90
C THR A 212 16.82 15.73 12.39
N LYS A 213 17.24 14.89 11.45
CA LYS A 213 18.39 15.06 10.57
C LYS A 213 17.92 15.13 9.14
N THR A 214 18.63 15.87 8.30
CA THR A 214 18.37 15.92 6.86
C THR A 214 19.14 14.82 6.16
N VAL A 215 18.49 14.14 5.24
CA VAL A 215 19.10 13.16 4.33
C VAL A 215 18.69 13.46 2.89
N THR A 216 19.52 13.06 1.95
CA THR A 216 19.22 13.19 0.52
C THR A 216 18.64 11.88 -0.01
N LEU A 217 17.51 11.95 -0.70
CA LEU A 217 16.91 10.83 -1.41
C LEU A 217 16.46 11.29 -2.80
N GLU A 218 17.01 10.70 -3.86
CA GLU A 218 16.74 11.07 -5.26
C GLU A 218 17.04 12.56 -5.59
N GLY A 219 18.04 13.13 -4.93
CA GLY A 219 18.45 14.54 -5.10
C GLY A 219 17.62 15.57 -4.32
N GLU A 220 16.66 15.11 -3.50
CA GLU A 220 15.81 15.95 -2.67
C GLU A 220 16.11 15.72 -1.19
N GLU A 221 15.95 16.75 -0.38
CA GLU A 221 16.19 16.70 1.06
C GLU A 221 14.92 16.33 1.83
N PHE A 222 15.05 15.40 2.78
CA PHE A 222 13.97 14.95 3.64
C PHE A 222 14.44 14.77 5.09
N GLN A 223 13.47 14.77 6.03
CA GLN A 223 13.73 14.61 7.45
C GLN A 223 13.67 13.14 7.88
N VAL A 224 14.67 12.74 8.67
CA VAL A 224 14.73 11.45 9.35
C VAL A 224 14.87 11.67 10.85
N PRO A 225 14.60 10.67 11.72
CA PRO A 225 14.81 10.82 13.16
C PRO A 225 16.26 11.19 13.50
N ALA A 226 16.49 12.01 14.52
CA ALA A 226 17.83 12.34 15.00
C ALA A 226 18.63 11.08 15.36
N GLY A 227 17.99 10.09 16.00
CA GLY A 227 18.55 8.76 16.28
C GLY A 227 18.44 7.78 15.11
N THR A 228 18.84 8.18 13.90
CA THR A 228 18.67 7.42 12.65
C THR A 228 19.26 6.01 12.70
N GLU A 229 20.43 5.81 13.29
CA GLU A 229 21.10 4.51 13.33
C GLU A 229 20.33 3.52 14.23
N GLU A 230 19.94 3.97 15.42
CA GLU A 230 19.13 3.18 16.34
C GLU A 230 17.75 2.87 15.75
N TYR A 231 17.13 3.87 15.08
CA TYR A 231 15.88 3.69 14.35
C TYR A 231 15.95 2.58 13.33
N LEU A 232 17.01 2.54 12.50
CA LEU A 232 17.20 1.50 11.50
C LEU A 232 17.56 0.16 12.14
N THR A 233 18.37 0.16 13.19
CA THR A 233 18.73 -1.05 13.95
C THR A 233 17.51 -1.72 14.57
N ILE A 234 16.59 -0.97 15.16
CA ILE A 234 15.34 -1.50 15.71
C ILE A 234 14.45 -2.09 14.59
N CYS A 235 14.47 -1.47 13.41
CA CYS A 235 13.62 -1.89 12.30
C CYS A 235 14.15 -3.10 11.53
N TYR A 236 15.46 -3.24 11.40
CA TYR A 236 16.12 -4.15 10.47
C TYR A 236 17.25 -5.00 11.09
N GLY A 237 17.68 -4.70 12.31
CA GLY A 237 18.82 -5.32 12.95
C GLY A 237 20.14 -4.60 12.68
N ASN A 238 21.22 -5.07 13.32
CA ASN A 238 22.55 -4.42 13.24
C ASN A 238 23.13 -4.38 11.82
N ASN A 239 22.79 -5.34 11.00
CA ASN A 239 23.30 -5.47 9.62
C ASN A 239 22.42 -4.74 8.59
N TYR A 240 21.66 -3.73 9.00
CA TYR A 240 20.74 -3.02 8.09
C TYR A 240 21.42 -2.43 6.86
N ARG A 241 22.72 -2.11 6.92
CA ARG A 241 23.49 -1.56 5.79
C ARG A 241 23.69 -2.57 4.65
N GLU A 242 23.62 -3.87 4.96
CA GLU A 242 23.76 -4.96 3.99
C GLU A 242 22.42 -5.35 3.33
N ILE A 243 21.31 -4.81 3.84
CA ILE A 243 19.98 -5.14 3.34
C ILE A 243 19.79 -4.46 1.99
N GLN A 244 19.58 -5.27 0.97
CA GLN A 244 19.10 -4.80 -0.33
C GLN A 244 17.58 -4.64 -0.29
N GLU A 245 17.11 -3.54 -0.87
CA GLU A 245 15.68 -3.31 -1.01
C GLU A 245 15.02 -4.45 -1.80
N ALA A 246 14.02 -5.07 -1.17
CA ALA A 246 13.26 -6.11 -1.85
C ALA A 246 12.54 -5.52 -3.08
N ARG A 247 12.62 -6.23 -4.20
CA ARG A 247 11.88 -5.89 -5.41
C ARG A 247 10.38 -5.85 -5.10
N TYR A 248 9.78 -4.73 -5.41
CA TYR A 248 8.34 -4.56 -5.20
C TYR A 248 7.59 -4.80 -6.50
N VAL A 249 6.72 -5.76 -6.47
CA VAL A 249 5.87 -6.07 -7.61
C VAL A 249 4.46 -5.60 -7.31
N ILE A 250 3.81 -4.94 -8.27
CA ILE A 250 2.44 -4.47 -8.09
C ILE A 250 1.51 -5.70 -8.06
N PRO A 251 0.73 -5.90 -6.99
CA PRO A 251 -0.24 -6.98 -6.93
C PRO A 251 -1.22 -6.92 -8.10
N SER A 252 -1.65 -8.08 -8.59
CA SER A 252 -2.59 -8.18 -9.72
C SER A 252 -3.94 -7.52 -9.46
N SER A 253 -4.29 -7.31 -8.18
CA SER A 253 -5.50 -6.58 -7.76
C SER A 253 -5.39 -5.07 -7.87
N MET A 254 -4.19 -4.52 -8.13
CA MET A 254 -3.97 -3.08 -8.17
C MET A 254 -4.05 -2.52 -9.59
N ILE A 255 -4.76 -1.41 -9.75
CA ILE A 255 -4.70 -0.55 -10.93
C ILE A 255 -3.93 0.69 -10.54
N VAL A 256 -2.78 0.93 -11.17
CA VAL A 256 -1.95 2.11 -10.87
C VAL A 256 -1.62 2.81 -12.17
N SER A 257 -1.92 4.11 -12.26
CA SER A 257 -1.53 4.94 -13.39
C SER A 257 -1.24 6.37 -12.94
N ALA A 258 -0.12 6.91 -13.40
CA ALA A 258 0.26 8.31 -13.22
C ALA A 258 -0.17 9.19 -14.42
N ARG A 259 -1.04 8.68 -15.30
CA ARG A 259 -1.45 9.37 -16.54
C ARG A 259 -2.96 9.57 -16.66
N VAL A 260 -3.72 8.96 -15.77
CA VAL A 260 -5.18 8.95 -15.80
C VAL A 260 -5.67 9.39 -14.45
N SER A 261 -6.50 10.42 -14.39
CA SER A 261 -7.14 10.86 -13.15
C SER A 261 -8.26 9.90 -12.73
N TYR A 262 -8.61 9.91 -11.46
CA TYR A 262 -9.74 9.12 -10.95
C TYR A 262 -11.05 9.53 -11.63
N ALA A 263 -11.27 10.83 -11.85
CA ALA A 263 -12.46 11.33 -12.52
C ALA A 263 -12.57 10.80 -13.97
N GLN A 264 -11.46 10.82 -14.72
CA GLN A 264 -11.41 10.28 -16.07
C GLN A 264 -11.64 8.75 -16.07
N PHE A 265 -10.97 8.04 -15.17
CA PHE A 265 -11.15 6.58 -15.02
C PHE A 265 -12.60 6.23 -14.73
N TRP A 266 -13.25 6.95 -13.82
CA TRP A 266 -14.65 6.73 -13.47
C TRP A 266 -15.60 7.00 -14.63
N LYS A 267 -15.36 8.06 -15.38
CA LYS A 267 -16.15 8.43 -16.57
C LYS A 267 -16.04 7.38 -17.68
N GLU A 268 -14.81 6.88 -17.92
CA GLU A 268 -14.54 5.92 -19.01
C GLU A 268 -14.98 4.50 -18.66
N GLU A 269 -14.79 4.08 -17.44
CA GLU A 269 -15.03 2.69 -17.01
C GLU A 269 -16.44 2.46 -16.45
N GLY A 270 -17.29 3.49 -16.28
CA GLY A 270 -18.69 3.39 -15.81
C GLY A 270 -18.92 2.20 -14.86
N ASN A 271 -19.95 2.04 -14.18
CA ASN A 271 -20.30 0.85 -13.36
C ASN A 271 -19.15 0.07 -12.68
N TYR A 272 -17.98 0.69 -12.53
CA TYR A 272 -16.77 0.12 -11.93
C TYR A 272 -17.06 -0.60 -10.59
N GLU A 273 -17.85 0.01 -9.72
CA GLU A 273 -18.23 -0.57 -8.43
C GLU A 273 -19.08 -1.84 -8.58
N LYS A 274 -20.00 -1.81 -9.54
CA LYS A 274 -20.82 -2.98 -9.90
C LYS A 274 -19.95 -4.11 -10.43
N TYR A 275 -19.03 -3.78 -11.33
CA TYR A 275 -18.09 -4.74 -11.87
C TYR A 275 -17.22 -5.38 -10.78
N CYS A 276 -16.68 -4.58 -9.86
CA CYS A 276 -15.87 -5.09 -8.76
C CYS A 276 -16.67 -6.03 -7.85
N LYS A 277 -17.92 -5.70 -7.53
CA LYS A 277 -18.81 -6.56 -6.74
C LYS A 277 -19.10 -7.90 -7.45
N GLU A 278 -19.44 -7.85 -8.73
CA GLU A 278 -19.69 -9.05 -9.53
C GLU A 278 -18.44 -9.92 -9.67
N ARG A 279 -17.30 -9.29 -9.82
CA ARG A 279 -16.04 -9.97 -9.95
C ARG A 279 -15.60 -10.68 -8.67
N GLN A 280 -15.71 -10.04 -7.52
CA GLN A 280 -15.45 -10.68 -6.23
C GLN A 280 -16.35 -11.92 -6.02
N LYS A 281 -17.62 -11.82 -6.44
CA LYS A 281 -18.58 -12.91 -6.36
C LYS A 281 -18.24 -14.07 -7.30
N ASN A 282 -17.69 -13.78 -8.47
CA ASN A 282 -17.46 -14.75 -9.54
C ASN A 282 -15.99 -15.20 -9.68
N SER A 283 -15.04 -14.58 -8.96
CA SER A 283 -13.59 -14.85 -9.12
C SER A 283 -13.23 -16.33 -8.99
N ARG A 284 -13.73 -17.00 -7.97
CA ARG A 284 -13.53 -18.44 -7.74
C ARG A 284 -14.11 -19.29 -8.86
N ARG A 285 -15.28 -18.92 -9.39
CA ARG A 285 -15.95 -19.62 -10.50
C ARG A 285 -15.19 -19.48 -11.81
N LEU A 286 -14.62 -18.30 -12.05
CA LEU A 286 -13.86 -18.03 -13.26
C LEU A 286 -12.51 -18.75 -13.28
N VAL A 287 -11.84 -18.83 -12.14
CA VAL A 287 -10.60 -19.61 -11.99
C VAL A 287 -10.86 -21.10 -12.22
N LYS A 288 -11.88 -21.66 -11.57
CA LYS A 288 -12.29 -23.08 -11.79
C LYS A 288 -12.65 -23.38 -13.23
N ALA A 289 -13.31 -22.45 -13.92
CA ALA A 289 -13.73 -22.62 -15.29
C ALA A 289 -12.62 -22.35 -16.32
N ARG A 290 -11.40 -21.99 -15.87
CA ARG A 290 -10.28 -21.59 -16.74
C ARG A 290 -10.66 -20.50 -17.78
N LYS A 291 -11.61 -19.64 -17.46
CA LYS A 291 -12.11 -18.57 -18.35
C LYS A 291 -11.22 -17.33 -18.40
N TYR A 292 -10.07 -17.34 -17.70
CA TYR A 292 -9.09 -16.25 -17.76
C TYR A 292 -8.70 -15.88 -19.21
N LYS A 293 -8.71 -16.87 -20.12
CA LYS A 293 -8.40 -16.67 -21.53
C LYS A 293 -9.42 -15.76 -22.22
N LYS A 294 -10.69 -15.83 -21.84
CA LYS A 294 -11.74 -14.94 -22.36
C LYS A 294 -11.48 -13.49 -21.96
N TYR A 295 -11.16 -13.24 -20.69
CA TYR A 295 -10.80 -11.89 -20.24
C TYR A 295 -9.58 -11.32 -20.97
N PHE A 296 -8.66 -12.17 -21.32
CA PHE A 296 -7.45 -11.80 -22.03
C PHE A 296 -7.73 -11.20 -23.41
N ASN A 297 -8.68 -11.75 -24.13
CA ASN A 297 -8.98 -11.33 -25.50
C ASN A 297 -9.95 -10.14 -25.56
N GLU A 298 -10.77 -9.94 -24.54
CA GLU A 298 -11.82 -8.92 -24.48
C GLU A 298 -11.42 -7.66 -23.71
N CYS A 299 -10.26 -7.68 -23.05
CA CYS A 299 -9.91 -6.69 -22.03
C CYS A 299 -9.05 -5.54 -22.55
N TRP A 300 -9.67 -4.48 -22.98
CA TRP A 300 -9.00 -3.21 -23.28
C TRP A 300 -9.17 -2.16 -22.17
N LYS A 301 -10.23 -2.26 -21.38
CA LYS A 301 -10.51 -1.37 -20.27
C LYS A 301 -9.69 -1.76 -19.04
N TYR A 302 -9.28 -0.77 -18.25
CA TYR A 302 -8.43 -0.98 -17.07
C TYR A 302 -9.05 -1.97 -16.06
N VAL A 303 -10.32 -1.81 -15.75
CA VAL A 303 -11.04 -2.66 -14.79
C VAL A 303 -11.07 -4.12 -15.23
N VAL A 304 -11.38 -4.35 -16.51
CA VAL A 304 -11.48 -5.69 -17.08
C VAL A 304 -10.11 -6.33 -17.18
N LEU A 305 -9.08 -5.56 -17.58
CA LEU A 305 -7.70 -6.02 -17.62
C LEU A 305 -7.19 -6.40 -16.21
N CYS A 306 -7.42 -5.55 -15.23
CA CYS A 306 -7.01 -5.82 -13.87
C CYS A 306 -7.74 -7.04 -13.31
N GLY A 307 -9.01 -7.20 -13.66
CA GLY A 307 -9.78 -8.39 -13.34
C GLY A 307 -9.18 -9.68 -13.90
N ALA A 308 -8.69 -9.64 -15.14
CA ALA A 308 -8.01 -10.78 -15.76
C ALA A 308 -6.65 -11.06 -15.06
N ARG A 309 -5.92 -10.01 -14.65
CA ARG A 309 -4.69 -10.13 -13.85
C ARG A 309 -4.93 -10.84 -12.53
N MET A 310 -5.97 -10.45 -11.78
CA MET A 310 -6.32 -11.10 -10.52
C MET A 310 -6.64 -12.59 -10.70
N ASN A 311 -7.37 -12.95 -11.76
CA ASN A 311 -7.66 -14.36 -12.04
C ASN A 311 -6.39 -15.15 -12.37
N LEU A 312 -5.48 -14.57 -13.14
CA LEU A 312 -4.19 -15.18 -13.39
C LEU A 312 -3.35 -15.30 -12.13
N GLY A 313 -3.31 -14.27 -11.30
CA GLY A 313 -2.60 -14.31 -10.02
C GLY A 313 -3.08 -15.45 -9.14
N ILE A 314 -4.40 -15.59 -8.95
CA ILE A 314 -5.00 -16.71 -8.20
C ILE A 314 -4.65 -18.06 -8.86
N PHE A 315 -4.70 -18.14 -10.17
CA PHE A 315 -4.35 -19.35 -10.91
C PHE A 315 -2.90 -19.79 -10.69
N TYR A 316 -1.94 -18.86 -10.82
CA TYR A 316 -0.53 -19.15 -10.60
C TYR A 316 -0.22 -19.45 -9.15
N LYS A 317 -0.78 -18.70 -8.21
CA LYS A 317 -0.62 -18.96 -6.79
C LYS A 317 -1.12 -20.36 -6.37
N SER A 318 -2.23 -20.82 -6.96
CA SER A 318 -2.76 -22.17 -6.71
C SER A 318 -1.90 -23.30 -7.33
N ARG A 319 -0.94 -22.97 -8.17
CA ARG A 319 -0.04 -23.90 -8.84
C ARG A 319 1.42 -23.68 -8.51
N LYS A 320 1.70 -22.94 -7.45
CA LYS A 320 3.05 -22.58 -7.06
C LYS A 320 3.95 -23.82 -6.92
N ASP A 321 3.49 -24.81 -6.17
CA ASP A 321 4.27 -26.04 -5.94
C ASP A 321 4.59 -26.79 -7.26
N TYR A 322 3.64 -26.83 -8.19
CA TYR A 322 3.87 -27.43 -9.50
C TYR A 322 4.91 -26.65 -10.32
N ILE A 323 4.82 -25.31 -10.33
CA ILE A 323 5.77 -24.43 -11.03
C ILE A 323 7.17 -24.58 -10.43
N MET A 324 7.27 -24.58 -9.11
CA MET A 324 8.52 -24.78 -8.38
C MET A 324 9.17 -26.14 -8.72
N ASN A 325 8.36 -27.19 -8.83
CA ASN A 325 8.86 -28.51 -9.20
C ASN A 325 9.39 -28.55 -10.63
N LEU A 326 8.67 -27.96 -11.59
CA LEU A 326 9.17 -27.83 -12.97
C LEU A 326 10.48 -27.03 -13.02
N TYR A 327 10.58 -25.96 -12.24
CA TYR A 327 11.77 -25.12 -12.20
C TYR A 327 12.97 -25.86 -11.60
N LYS A 328 12.79 -26.60 -10.51
CA LYS A 328 13.83 -27.46 -9.92
C LYS A 328 14.33 -28.53 -10.86
N ASN A 329 13.46 -29.04 -11.72
CA ASN A 329 13.81 -30.04 -12.74
C ASN A 329 14.29 -29.42 -14.06
N GLU A 330 14.49 -28.10 -14.11
CA GLU A 330 14.92 -27.36 -15.30
C GLU A 330 14.02 -27.55 -16.54
N ASP A 331 12.75 -27.95 -16.34
CA ASP A 331 11.81 -28.15 -17.46
C ASP A 331 11.24 -26.82 -17.96
N TYR A 332 12.11 -26.03 -18.59
CA TYR A 332 11.78 -24.72 -19.13
C TYR A 332 10.75 -24.78 -20.27
N MET A 333 10.66 -25.92 -20.99
CA MET A 333 9.65 -26.09 -22.03
C MET A 333 8.24 -26.27 -21.44
N ALA A 334 8.10 -26.98 -20.35
CA ALA A 334 6.84 -27.07 -19.63
C ALA A 334 6.50 -25.74 -18.95
N LEU A 335 7.48 -25.04 -18.35
CA LEU A 335 7.31 -23.70 -17.77
C LEU A 335 6.84 -22.71 -18.82
N GLU A 336 7.42 -22.70 -20.03
CA GLU A 336 6.96 -21.83 -21.11
C GLU A 336 5.49 -22.06 -21.43
N LYS A 337 5.04 -23.31 -21.52
CA LYS A 337 3.62 -23.64 -21.75
C LYS A 337 2.73 -23.13 -20.63
N VAL A 338 3.16 -23.29 -19.38
CA VAL A 338 2.44 -22.80 -18.19
C VAL A 338 2.34 -21.28 -18.22
N PHE A 339 3.42 -20.58 -18.57
CA PHE A 339 3.46 -19.12 -18.57
C PHE A 339 2.90 -18.46 -19.84
N ARG A 340 2.46 -19.18 -20.86
CA ARG A 340 1.86 -18.57 -22.07
C ARG A 340 0.76 -17.56 -21.81
N PRO A 341 -0.21 -17.78 -20.91
CA PRO A 341 -1.21 -16.77 -20.57
C PRO A 341 -0.58 -15.53 -19.93
N TYR A 342 0.46 -15.72 -19.13
CA TYR A 342 1.16 -14.65 -18.44
C TYR A 342 1.93 -13.75 -19.42
N TYR A 343 2.58 -14.32 -20.44
CA TYR A 343 3.24 -13.55 -21.50
C TYR A 343 2.33 -12.53 -22.15
N ARG A 344 1.17 -12.98 -22.63
CA ARG A 344 0.23 -12.11 -23.34
C ARG A 344 -0.26 -10.96 -22.49
N MET A 345 -0.44 -11.18 -21.22
CA MET A 345 -0.88 -10.13 -20.31
C MET A 345 0.25 -9.17 -19.96
N THR A 346 1.44 -9.72 -19.68
CA THR A 346 2.63 -8.92 -19.38
C THR A 346 2.99 -8.03 -20.56
N GLU A 347 2.98 -8.55 -21.79
CA GLU A 347 3.26 -7.75 -22.98
C GLU A 347 2.34 -6.52 -23.11
N LYS A 348 1.04 -6.68 -22.92
CA LYS A 348 0.08 -5.57 -22.93
C LYS A 348 0.30 -4.57 -21.79
N SER A 349 0.71 -5.06 -20.63
CA SER A 349 1.02 -4.21 -19.49
C SER A 349 2.32 -3.44 -19.68
N LEU A 350 3.33 -4.10 -20.24
CA LEU A 350 4.62 -3.48 -20.55
C LEU A 350 4.51 -2.36 -21.59
N GLN A 351 3.61 -2.48 -22.57
CA GLN A 351 3.30 -1.39 -23.51
C GLN A 351 2.77 -0.14 -22.81
N LYS A 352 2.14 -0.30 -21.65
CA LYS A 352 1.66 0.79 -20.79
C LYS A 352 2.65 1.20 -19.70
N GLY A 353 3.82 0.58 -19.64
CA GLY A 353 4.82 0.81 -18.59
C GLY A 353 4.40 0.24 -17.23
N GLU A 354 3.60 -0.82 -17.21
CA GLU A 354 3.10 -1.47 -15.99
C GLU A 354 3.69 -2.87 -15.86
N LEU A 355 4.15 -3.20 -14.68
CA LEU A 355 4.58 -4.54 -14.30
C LEU A 355 3.69 -5.04 -13.16
N PHE A 356 3.26 -6.30 -13.22
CA PHE A 356 2.48 -6.89 -12.14
C PHE A 356 2.92 -8.32 -11.85
N ALA A 357 2.83 -8.72 -10.59
CA ALA A 357 2.90 -10.10 -10.15
C ALA A 357 2.10 -10.28 -8.86
N GLU A 358 1.60 -11.48 -8.64
CA GLU A 358 0.93 -11.86 -7.40
C GLU A 358 1.91 -12.45 -6.40
N ASP A 359 2.95 -13.10 -6.91
CA ASP A 359 3.97 -13.80 -6.14
C ASP A 359 5.34 -13.52 -6.77
N VAL A 360 6.27 -13.01 -5.96
CA VAL A 360 7.60 -12.57 -6.43
C VAL A 360 8.41 -13.77 -6.93
N GLU A 361 8.35 -14.90 -6.24
CA GLU A 361 9.09 -16.09 -6.60
C GLU A 361 8.62 -16.68 -7.95
N ILE A 362 7.31 -16.73 -8.16
CA ILE A 362 6.74 -17.13 -9.46
C ILE A 362 7.16 -16.14 -10.56
N PHE A 363 7.22 -14.86 -10.22
CA PHE A 363 7.65 -13.83 -11.16
C PHE A 363 9.13 -13.99 -11.55
N ASP A 364 9.99 -14.27 -10.60
CA ASP A 364 11.42 -14.53 -10.86
C ASP A 364 11.61 -15.77 -11.74
N ILE A 365 10.89 -16.86 -11.46
CA ILE A 365 10.86 -18.06 -12.32
C ILE A 365 10.37 -17.72 -13.74
N TYR A 366 9.35 -16.86 -13.86
CA TYR A 366 8.88 -16.38 -15.14
C TYR A 366 9.96 -15.62 -15.91
N VAL A 367 10.67 -14.70 -15.26
CA VAL A 367 11.75 -13.92 -15.88
C VAL A 367 12.90 -14.81 -16.33
N ASP A 368 13.30 -15.76 -15.50
CA ASP A 368 14.35 -16.74 -15.84
C ASP A 368 13.91 -17.66 -17.00
N THR A 369 12.66 -18.10 -17.00
CA THR A 369 12.09 -18.87 -18.11
C THR A 369 12.15 -18.11 -19.44
N LEU A 370 11.93 -16.78 -19.44
CA LEU A 370 12.08 -15.97 -20.65
C LEU A 370 13.52 -15.99 -21.17
N GLU A 371 14.49 -15.93 -20.29
CA GLU A 371 15.91 -15.97 -20.64
C GLU A 371 16.29 -17.34 -21.22
N LYS A 372 15.98 -18.40 -20.50
CA LYS A 372 16.30 -19.79 -20.88
C LYS A 372 15.59 -20.25 -22.17
N THR A 373 14.43 -19.66 -22.48
CA THR A 373 13.68 -19.96 -23.72
C THR A 373 13.96 -18.98 -24.87
N GLY A 374 14.98 -18.10 -24.72
CA GLY A 374 15.41 -17.19 -25.77
C GLY A 374 14.48 -16.00 -26.04
N ARG A 375 13.57 -15.67 -25.10
CA ARG A 375 12.65 -14.53 -25.22
C ARG A 375 13.29 -13.21 -24.73
N THR A 376 14.44 -12.89 -25.31
CA THR A 376 15.30 -11.75 -24.87
C THR A 376 14.61 -10.40 -24.97
N VAL A 377 13.76 -10.17 -25.97
CA VAL A 377 13.02 -8.90 -26.14
C VAL A 377 12.04 -8.67 -24.98
N GLN A 378 11.30 -9.69 -24.58
CA GLN A 378 10.38 -9.58 -23.44
C GLN A 378 11.16 -9.38 -22.15
N ARG A 379 12.23 -10.13 -21.95
CA ARG A 379 13.10 -9.98 -20.77
C ARG A 379 13.67 -8.56 -20.66
N SER A 380 14.22 -8.01 -21.76
CA SER A 380 14.76 -6.65 -21.78
C SER A 380 13.73 -5.59 -21.41
N LYS A 381 12.50 -5.70 -21.95
CA LYS A 381 11.39 -4.80 -21.59
C LYS A 381 11.03 -4.89 -20.11
N ILE A 382 11.07 -6.09 -19.52
CA ILE A 382 10.82 -6.26 -18.08
C ILE A 382 11.96 -5.64 -17.27
N SER A 383 13.22 -5.90 -17.65
CA SER A 383 14.40 -5.35 -16.96
C SER A 383 14.43 -3.81 -16.95
N SER A 384 13.87 -3.17 -17.97
CA SER A 384 13.76 -1.69 -18.01
C SER A 384 12.70 -1.12 -17.06
N LEU A 385 11.86 -1.97 -16.45
CA LEU A 385 10.79 -1.58 -15.52
C LEU A 385 11.06 -2.03 -14.08
N ILE A 386 12.01 -2.92 -13.90
CA ILE A 386 12.53 -3.40 -12.62
C ILE A 386 13.75 -2.57 -12.22
#